data_b2ed6bd6e4b76e9325ad990abc44431c
#
_entry.id   b2ed6bd6e4b76e9325ad990abc44431c
#
_cell.length_a   1.000
_cell.length_b   1.000
_cell.length_c   1.000
_cell.angle_alpha   90.00
_cell.angle_beta   90.00
_cell.angle_gamma   90.00
#
_symmetry.space_group_name_H-M   'P 1'
#
loop_
_entity.id
_entity.type
_entity.pdbx_description
1 polymer ?
#
loop_
_entity_poly.entity_id
_entity_poly.type
_entity_poly.pdbx_seq_one_letter_code
_entity_poly.pdbx_strand_id
1 'polypeptide(L)'
;MLEPEFEVVAVVADGRSLLREAAALKPDVALVDLNMPLLNGFDASKQLKASNPAIKIIVLTMNEDAEIAAETLRTWASGFLLKKSAGSELVKAVREVLHGGKYITPALQDVLDQLSAREPRSIEIGRALTPRQREVLQLLAEGHTMKEAAAILNVATRTVAFHKYRIMQDFSLANNSELLRFAIKQRVIEQH
;
A
#
# COMPACT_ATOMS: atom_id res chain seq x y z
N MET A 1 -9.86 12.09 16.15
CA MET A 1 -10.04 12.02 17.62
C MET A 1 -9.22 10.87 18.22
N LEU A 2 -7.90 10.97 18.13
CA LEU A 2 -6.94 10.10 18.83
C LEU A 2 -6.45 10.75 20.13
N GLU A 3 -6.62 12.05 20.26
CA GLU A 3 -6.36 12.83 21.47
C GLU A 3 -7.46 12.57 22.54
N PRO A 4 -7.14 12.42 23.79
CA PRO A 4 -5.88 12.74 24.48
C PRO A 4 -4.91 11.54 24.67
N GLU A 5 -5.20 10.37 24.13
CA GLU A 5 -4.46 9.15 24.45
C GLU A 5 -3.21 8.94 23.58
N PHE A 6 -3.21 9.46 22.34
CA PHE A 6 -2.12 9.30 21.39
C PHE A 6 -1.71 10.64 20.79
N GLU A 7 -0.41 10.83 20.60
CA GLU A 7 0.14 11.99 19.90
C GLU A 7 0.19 11.74 18.40
N VAL A 8 -0.44 12.61 17.60
CA VAL A 8 -0.32 12.61 16.15
C VAL A 8 0.91 13.39 15.74
N VAL A 9 2.00 12.71 15.43
CA VAL A 9 3.30 13.33 15.12
C VAL A 9 3.41 13.88 13.70
N ALA A 10 2.63 13.33 12.75
CA ALA A 10 2.55 13.83 11.37
C ALA A 10 1.26 13.39 10.68
N VAL A 11 0.83 14.18 9.69
CA VAL A 11 -0.21 13.85 8.72
C VAL A 11 0.34 14.11 7.33
N VAL A 12 0.28 13.14 6.44
CA VAL A 12 0.84 13.20 5.09
C VAL A 12 -0.19 12.77 4.05
N ALA A 13 -0.04 13.26 2.81
CA ALA A 13 -1.00 13.02 1.75
C ALA A 13 -0.55 11.97 0.72
N ASP A 14 0.69 11.50 0.79
CA ASP A 14 1.25 10.56 -0.18
C ASP A 14 2.25 9.58 0.48
N GLY A 15 2.49 8.45 -0.19
CA GLY A 15 3.35 7.40 0.34
C GLY A 15 4.83 7.76 0.42
N ARG A 16 5.32 8.70 -0.41
CA ARG A 16 6.71 9.14 -0.34
C ARG A 16 6.95 10.04 0.87
N SER A 17 6.02 10.95 1.13
CA SER A 17 6.01 11.76 2.35
C SER A 17 5.88 10.89 3.59
N LEU A 18 5.05 9.82 3.55
CA LEU A 18 4.96 8.85 4.64
C LEU A 18 6.33 8.25 4.98
N LEU A 19 7.06 7.75 3.99
CA LEU A 19 8.38 7.15 4.23
C LEU A 19 9.38 8.14 4.81
N ARG A 20 9.39 9.38 4.29
CA ARG A 20 10.29 10.45 4.74
C ARG A 20 10.02 10.82 6.20
N GLU A 21 8.76 11.13 6.52
CA GLU A 21 8.37 11.55 7.87
C GLU A 21 8.54 10.41 8.89
N ALA A 22 8.20 9.18 8.52
CA ALA A 22 8.39 8.03 9.39
C ALA A 22 9.88 7.75 9.69
N ALA A 23 10.78 8.01 8.75
CA ALA A 23 12.22 7.89 8.97
C ALA A 23 12.75 8.97 9.95
N ALA A 24 12.20 10.19 9.88
CA ALA A 24 12.59 11.33 10.72
C ALA A 24 12.00 11.21 12.13
N LEU A 25 10.71 10.91 12.24
CA LEU A 25 9.94 10.96 13.49
C LEU A 25 9.88 9.63 14.24
N LYS A 26 10.14 8.50 13.56
CA LYS A 26 10.13 7.13 14.13
C LYS A 26 8.86 6.82 14.92
N PRO A 27 7.67 6.98 14.34
CA PRO A 27 6.42 6.73 15.04
C PRO A 27 6.28 5.25 15.44
N ASP A 28 5.54 5.00 16.52
CA ASP A 28 5.22 3.63 16.95
C ASP A 28 4.17 2.98 16.02
N VAL A 29 3.24 3.80 15.51
CA VAL A 29 2.13 3.36 14.65
C VAL A 29 2.02 4.25 13.43
N ALA A 30 1.80 3.65 12.26
CA ALA A 30 1.42 4.32 11.03
C ALA A 30 0.01 3.89 10.60
N LEU A 31 -0.87 4.87 10.37
CA LEU A 31 -2.18 4.66 9.75
C LEU A 31 -2.01 4.93 8.26
N VAL A 32 -2.25 3.93 7.42
CA VAL A 32 -1.90 4.00 6.00
C VAL A 32 -3.12 3.70 5.14
N ASP A 33 -3.52 4.67 4.34
CA ASP A 33 -4.47 4.44 3.25
C ASP A 33 -3.78 3.66 2.13
N LEU A 34 -4.44 2.63 1.59
CA LEU A 34 -3.91 1.90 0.43
C LEU A 34 -3.86 2.78 -0.82
N ASN A 35 -4.78 3.73 -0.96
CA ASN A 35 -4.92 4.59 -2.14
C ASN A 35 -4.24 5.95 -1.95
N MET A 36 -2.93 5.93 -1.85
CA MET A 36 -2.15 7.16 -1.78
C MET A 36 -1.49 7.48 -3.13
N PRO A 37 -1.41 8.76 -3.51
CA PRO A 37 -0.69 9.16 -4.72
C PRO A 37 0.83 9.00 -4.57
N LEU A 38 1.55 9.06 -5.70
CA LEU A 38 3.01 9.01 -5.87
C LEU A 38 3.67 7.70 -5.44
N LEU A 39 3.17 7.05 -4.41
CA LEU A 39 3.52 5.72 -3.93
C LEU A 39 2.33 5.19 -3.14
N ASN A 40 1.67 4.15 -3.63
CA ASN A 40 0.49 3.58 -2.98
C ASN A 40 0.83 3.01 -1.59
N GLY A 41 -0.19 2.95 -0.72
CA GLY A 41 0.00 2.55 0.66
C GLY A 41 0.50 1.13 0.85
N PHE A 42 0.19 0.23 -0.08
CA PHE A 42 0.67 -1.16 -0.01
C PHE A 42 2.21 -1.22 -0.20
N ASP A 43 2.72 -0.56 -1.26
CA ASP A 43 4.15 -0.52 -1.54
C ASP A 43 4.91 0.35 -0.52
N ALA A 44 4.32 1.47 -0.08
CA ALA A 44 4.86 2.31 1.00
C ALA A 44 4.98 1.53 2.31
N SER A 45 3.95 0.78 2.70
CA SER A 45 3.97 -0.04 3.92
C SER A 45 5.02 -1.14 3.90
N LYS A 46 5.20 -1.81 2.76
CA LYS A 46 6.27 -2.80 2.60
C LYS A 46 7.66 -2.18 2.79
N GLN A 47 7.90 -1.01 2.16
CA GLN A 47 9.17 -0.29 2.31
C GLN A 47 9.37 0.20 3.76
N LEU A 48 8.31 0.74 4.37
CA LEU A 48 8.32 1.20 5.76
C LEU A 48 8.65 0.05 6.72
N LYS A 49 8.01 -1.10 6.56
CA LYS A 49 8.24 -2.28 7.39
C LYS A 49 9.65 -2.86 7.22
N ALA A 50 10.19 -2.81 6.01
CA ALA A 50 11.56 -3.23 5.73
C ALA A 50 12.62 -2.30 6.37
N SER A 51 12.36 -0.99 6.40
CA SER A 51 13.25 0.01 7.03
C SER A 51 13.10 0.11 8.54
N ASN A 52 11.89 -0.13 9.06
CA ASN A 52 11.57 -0.12 10.49
C ASN A 52 10.71 -1.34 10.86
N PRO A 53 11.31 -2.50 11.17
CA PRO A 53 10.57 -3.72 11.52
C PRO A 53 9.70 -3.60 12.77
N ALA A 54 9.99 -2.66 13.67
CA ALA A 54 9.24 -2.48 14.92
C ALA A 54 7.91 -1.74 14.73
N ILE A 55 7.81 -0.87 13.70
CA ILE A 55 6.61 -0.06 13.48
C ILE A 55 5.36 -0.92 13.32
N LYS A 56 4.27 -0.48 13.93
CA LYS A 56 2.96 -1.08 13.75
C LYS A 56 2.25 -0.37 12.60
N ILE A 57 1.71 -1.13 11.66
CA ILE A 57 1.03 -0.56 10.49
C ILE A 57 -0.43 -0.98 10.53
N ILE A 58 -1.33 0.00 10.58
CA ILE A 58 -2.77 -0.18 10.46
C ILE A 58 -3.18 0.31 9.08
N VAL A 59 -3.71 -0.59 8.27
CA VAL A 59 -4.25 -0.27 6.94
C VAL A 59 -5.63 0.34 7.09
N LEU A 60 -5.87 1.45 6.39
CA LEU A 60 -7.17 2.08 6.22
C LEU A 60 -7.61 1.92 4.76
N THR A 61 -8.80 1.39 4.52
CA THR A 61 -9.30 1.20 3.15
C THR A 61 -10.81 1.37 3.05
N MET A 62 -11.29 1.79 1.88
CA MET A 62 -12.71 1.73 1.54
C MET A 62 -13.13 0.34 1.03
N ASN A 63 -12.15 -0.45 0.60
CA ASN A 63 -12.38 -1.74 -0.05
C ASN A 63 -12.49 -2.88 0.96
N GLU A 64 -13.55 -3.67 0.85
CA GLU A 64 -13.81 -4.86 1.67
C GLU A 64 -13.16 -6.13 1.10
N ASP A 65 -12.11 -6.00 0.28
CA ASP A 65 -11.41 -7.13 -0.32
C ASP A 65 -10.64 -7.92 0.76
N ALA A 66 -11.24 -9.02 1.14
CA ALA A 66 -10.69 -9.89 2.18
C ALA A 66 -9.37 -10.58 1.76
N GLU A 67 -9.10 -10.75 0.46
CA GLU A 67 -7.81 -11.29 -0.01
C GLU A 67 -6.67 -10.31 0.25
N ILE A 68 -6.90 -8.99 0.02
CA ILE A 68 -5.93 -7.94 0.36
C ILE A 68 -5.72 -7.90 1.87
N ALA A 69 -6.80 -7.95 2.66
CA ALA A 69 -6.71 -7.95 4.10
C ALA A 69 -5.91 -9.17 4.61
N ALA A 70 -6.21 -10.37 4.11
CA ALA A 70 -5.50 -11.58 4.47
C ALA A 70 -4.00 -11.51 4.11
N GLU A 71 -3.66 -11.06 2.90
CA GLU A 71 -2.27 -10.93 2.46
C GLU A 71 -1.49 -9.92 3.31
N THR A 72 -2.06 -8.74 3.55
CA THR A 72 -1.39 -7.67 4.31
C THR A 72 -1.17 -8.05 5.76
N LEU A 73 -2.18 -8.62 6.42
CA LEU A 73 -2.11 -9.06 7.82
C LEU A 73 -1.16 -10.25 8.02
N ARG A 74 -1.01 -11.12 7.02
CA ARG A 74 -0.06 -12.22 7.07
C ARG A 74 1.39 -11.75 6.93
N THR A 75 1.64 -10.69 6.18
CA THR A 75 2.99 -10.28 5.78
C THR A 75 3.56 -9.13 6.61
N TRP A 76 2.84 -8.04 6.78
CA TRP A 76 3.40 -6.83 7.38
C TRP A 76 2.42 -5.97 8.20
N ALA A 77 1.10 -6.05 7.96
CA ALA A 77 0.15 -5.23 8.69
C ALA A 77 -0.10 -5.76 10.11
N SER A 78 -0.22 -4.84 11.06
CA SER A 78 -0.65 -5.11 12.43
C SER A 78 -2.14 -4.93 12.61
N GLY A 79 -2.80 -4.14 11.74
CA GLY A 79 -4.24 -3.96 11.76
C GLY A 79 -4.80 -3.66 10.37
N PHE A 80 -6.10 -3.92 10.21
CA PHE A 80 -6.86 -3.64 9.00
C PHE A 80 -8.23 -3.07 9.35
N LEU A 81 -8.49 -1.83 8.93
CA LEU A 81 -9.67 -1.07 9.26
C LEU A 81 -10.38 -0.61 7.99
N LEU A 82 -11.69 -0.77 7.96
CA LEU A 82 -12.52 -0.11 6.96
C LEU A 82 -12.70 1.36 7.33
N LYS A 83 -12.51 2.28 6.38
CA LYS A 83 -12.66 3.73 6.62
C LYS A 83 -14.04 4.10 7.16
N LYS A 84 -15.10 3.38 6.75
CA LYS A 84 -16.47 3.61 7.24
C LYS A 84 -16.63 3.38 8.74
N SER A 85 -15.82 2.51 9.35
CA SER A 85 -15.86 2.21 10.80
C SER A 85 -14.69 2.80 11.57
N ALA A 86 -13.74 3.45 10.90
CA ALA A 86 -12.53 3.99 11.54
C ALA A 86 -12.84 4.98 12.67
N GLY A 87 -13.91 5.80 12.56
CA GLY A 87 -14.29 6.77 13.58
C GLY A 87 -14.58 6.14 14.96
N SER A 88 -15.14 4.95 15.00
CA SER A 88 -15.49 4.23 16.23
C SER A 88 -14.44 3.20 16.67
N GLU A 89 -13.64 2.69 15.72
CA GLU A 89 -12.75 1.56 15.94
C GLU A 89 -11.27 1.94 16.06
N LEU A 90 -10.89 3.14 15.57
CA LEU A 90 -9.48 3.50 15.42
C LEU A 90 -8.69 3.49 16.73
N VAL A 91 -9.23 4.10 17.79
CA VAL A 91 -8.58 4.13 19.11
C VAL A 91 -8.35 2.72 19.65
N LYS A 92 -9.37 1.85 19.53
CA LYS A 92 -9.28 0.44 19.94
C LYS A 92 -8.22 -0.29 19.11
N ALA A 93 -8.18 -0.09 17.79
CA ALA A 93 -7.22 -0.71 16.91
C ALA A 93 -5.77 -0.30 17.24
N VAL A 94 -5.53 1.01 17.46
CA VAL A 94 -4.21 1.51 17.85
C VAL A 94 -3.76 0.90 19.18
N ARG A 95 -4.64 0.88 20.17
CA ARG A 95 -4.35 0.27 21.49
C ARG A 95 -3.99 -1.20 21.35
N GLU A 96 -4.77 -1.97 20.61
CA GLU A 96 -4.56 -3.40 20.41
C GLU A 96 -3.20 -3.70 19.74
N VAL A 97 -2.86 -2.98 18.68
CA VAL A 97 -1.59 -3.21 17.97
C VAL A 97 -0.37 -2.77 18.77
N LEU A 98 -0.50 -1.74 19.60
CA LEU A 98 0.58 -1.31 20.52
C LEU A 98 0.87 -2.37 21.59
N HIS A 99 -0.14 -3.10 22.04
CA HIS A 99 0.02 -4.24 22.95
C HIS A 99 0.50 -5.52 22.27
N GLY A 100 0.80 -5.46 20.96
CA GLY A 100 1.33 -6.59 20.20
C GLY A 100 0.26 -7.50 19.58
N GLY A 101 -1.02 -7.18 19.75
CA GLY A 101 -2.14 -7.84 19.09
C GLY A 101 -2.27 -7.46 17.61
N LYS A 102 -3.26 -8.05 16.95
CA LYS A 102 -3.73 -7.65 15.62
C LYS A 102 -5.17 -7.17 15.70
N TYR A 103 -5.49 -6.13 14.94
CA TYR A 103 -6.86 -5.62 14.88
C TYR A 103 -7.42 -5.76 13.46
N ILE A 104 -8.63 -6.28 13.38
CA ILE A 104 -9.38 -6.42 12.14
C ILE A 104 -10.79 -5.89 12.37
N THR A 105 -11.29 -5.06 11.45
CA THR A 105 -12.69 -4.64 11.49
C THR A 105 -13.60 -5.88 11.57
N PRO A 106 -14.54 -5.96 12.54
CA PRO A 106 -15.38 -7.15 12.74
C PRO A 106 -16.11 -7.61 11.48
N ALA A 107 -16.54 -6.70 10.62
CA ALA A 107 -17.21 -7.01 9.36
C ALA A 107 -16.37 -7.89 8.40
N LEU A 108 -15.05 -7.92 8.56
CA LEU A 108 -14.15 -8.73 7.73
C LEU A 108 -13.67 -10.00 8.42
N GLN A 109 -13.91 -10.14 9.74
CA GLN A 109 -13.38 -11.25 10.51
C GLN A 109 -13.89 -12.60 10.00
N ASP A 110 -15.20 -12.75 9.80
CA ASP A 110 -15.81 -14.00 9.35
C ASP A 110 -15.30 -14.44 7.98
N VAL A 111 -15.09 -13.47 7.07
CA VAL A 111 -14.58 -13.75 5.71
C VAL A 111 -13.10 -14.15 5.76
N LEU A 112 -12.32 -13.50 6.63
CA LEU A 112 -10.90 -13.83 6.81
C LEU A 112 -10.71 -15.20 7.45
N ASP A 113 -11.56 -15.59 8.40
CA ASP A 113 -11.52 -16.90 9.02
C ASP A 113 -11.83 -18.00 8.00
N GLN A 114 -12.78 -17.77 7.09
CA GLN A 114 -13.07 -18.68 5.98
C GLN A 114 -11.92 -18.77 4.96
N LEU A 115 -11.24 -17.66 4.67
CA LEU A 115 -10.08 -17.64 3.77
C LEU A 115 -8.85 -18.31 4.41
N SER A 116 -8.67 -18.15 5.71
CA SER A 116 -7.56 -18.76 6.45
C SER A 116 -7.67 -20.27 6.52
N ALA A 117 -8.89 -20.82 6.44
CA ALA A 117 -9.16 -22.27 6.37
C ALA A 117 -8.88 -22.88 4.97
N ARG A 118 -8.70 -22.04 3.94
CA ARG A 118 -8.32 -22.49 2.60
C ARG A 118 -6.79 -22.48 2.48
N GLU A 119 -6.22 -23.50 1.89
CA GLU A 119 -4.79 -23.49 1.55
C GLU A 119 -4.46 -22.19 0.77
N PRO A 120 -3.31 -21.55 1.09
CA PRO A 120 -2.89 -20.37 0.34
C PRO A 120 -2.86 -20.76 -1.14
N ARG A 121 -3.74 -20.21 -1.94
CA ARG A 121 -3.55 -20.24 -3.38
C ARG A 121 -2.20 -19.57 -3.61
N SER A 122 -1.20 -20.36 -3.98
CA SER A 122 0.02 -19.83 -4.56
C SER A 122 -0.45 -18.94 -5.71
N ILE A 123 -0.41 -17.64 -5.50
CA ILE A 123 -0.55 -16.71 -6.60
C ILE A 123 0.52 -17.17 -7.58
N GLU A 124 0.08 -17.67 -8.72
CA GLU A 124 1.01 -18.06 -9.79
C GLU A 124 2.03 -16.95 -9.90
N ILE A 125 3.29 -17.32 -9.66
CA ILE A 125 4.44 -16.45 -9.86
C ILE A 125 4.59 -16.27 -11.38
N GLY A 126 3.57 -15.67 -12.00
CA GLY A 126 3.71 -14.95 -13.24
C GLY A 126 4.68 -13.81 -12.98
N ARG A 127 5.41 -13.36 -13.98
CA ARG A 127 6.40 -12.27 -13.88
C ARG A 127 5.86 -11.13 -13.01
N ALA A 128 6.27 -11.09 -11.74
CA ALA A 128 5.86 -10.03 -10.83
C ALA A 128 6.63 -8.76 -11.17
N LEU A 129 5.95 -7.62 -11.10
CA LEU A 129 6.61 -6.32 -11.19
C LEU A 129 7.60 -6.16 -10.04
N THR A 130 8.81 -5.71 -10.36
CA THR A 130 9.75 -5.28 -9.33
C THR A 130 9.22 -4.03 -8.60
N PRO A 131 9.67 -3.75 -7.36
CA PRO A 131 9.24 -2.52 -6.65
C PRO A 131 9.44 -1.26 -7.51
N ARG A 132 10.55 -1.16 -8.23
CA ARG A 132 10.83 -0.02 -9.10
C ARG A 132 9.90 0.07 -10.31
N GLN A 133 9.53 -1.06 -10.88
CA GLN A 133 8.55 -1.11 -11.95
C GLN A 133 7.16 -0.70 -11.47
N ARG A 134 6.77 -1.07 -10.24
CA ARG A 134 5.50 -0.66 -9.65
C ARG A 134 5.45 0.86 -9.43
N GLU A 135 6.51 1.46 -8.90
CA GLU A 135 6.61 2.92 -8.75
C GLU A 135 6.49 3.67 -10.08
N VAL A 136 7.21 3.20 -11.11
CA VAL A 136 7.12 3.79 -12.47
C VAL A 136 5.72 3.62 -13.04
N LEU A 137 5.13 2.42 -12.91
CA LEU A 137 3.80 2.12 -13.41
C LEU A 137 2.74 3.00 -12.75
N GLN A 138 2.81 3.20 -11.44
CA GLN A 138 1.90 4.06 -10.70
C GLN A 138 1.94 5.49 -11.22
N LEU A 139 3.11 6.13 -11.26
CA LEU A 139 3.24 7.51 -11.71
C LEU A 139 2.75 7.72 -13.15
N LEU A 140 3.04 6.78 -14.05
CA LEU A 140 2.54 6.86 -15.42
C LEU A 140 1.02 6.66 -15.50
N ALA A 141 0.46 5.81 -14.64
CA ALA A 141 -0.97 5.58 -14.57
C ALA A 141 -1.74 6.73 -13.89
N GLU A 142 -1.09 7.48 -13.00
CA GLU A 142 -1.57 8.74 -12.42
C GLU A 142 -1.52 9.92 -13.42
N GLY A 143 -0.99 9.69 -14.63
CA GLY A 143 -0.93 10.70 -15.70
C GLY A 143 0.37 11.50 -15.75
N HIS A 144 1.36 11.20 -14.92
CA HIS A 144 2.66 11.85 -15.01
C HIS A 144 3.38 11.50 -16.30
N THR A 145 4.04 12.47 -16.90
CA THR A 145 4.97 12.25 -18.02
C THR A 145 6.22 11.50 -17.53
N MET A 146 6.95 10.85 -18.43
CA MET A 146 8.21 10.18 -18.07
C MET A 146 9.22 11.15 -17.44
N LYS A 147 9.19 12.44 -17.80
CA LYS A 147 10.07 13.47 -17.24
C LYS A 147 9.69 13.81 -15.81
N GLU A 148 8.41 13.99 -15.53
CA GLU A 148 7.88 14.22 -14.18
C GLU A 148 8.10 13.01 -13.26
N ALA A 149 7.80 11.81 -13.76
CA ALA A 149 8.08 10.57 -13.03
C ALA A 149 9.59 10.44 -12.71
N ALA A 150 10.46 10.81 -13.62
CA ALA A 150 11.91 10.81 -13.42
C ALA A 150 12.34 11.79 -12.32
N ALA A 151 11.76 13.00 -12.31
CA ALA A 151 12.00 13.99 -11.26
C ALA A 151 11.52 13.49 -9.89
N ILE A 152 10.29 12.95 -9.81
CA ILE A 152 9.70 12.38 -8.57
C ILE A 152 10.57 11.23 -8.03
N LEU A 153 11.06 10.39 -8.93
CA LEU A 153 11.85 9.20 -8.60
C LEU A 153 13.35 9.50 -8.40
N ASN A 154 13.78 10.74 -8.64
CA ASN A 154 15.17 11.19 -8.61
C ASN A 154 16.09 10.32 -9.49
N VAL A 155 15.69 10.12 -10.75
CA VAL A 155 16.45 9.35 -11.76
C VAL A 155 16.44 10.05 -13.10
N ALA A 156 17.22 9.56 -14.05
CA ALA A 156 17.16 10.05 -15.42
C ALA A 156 15.89 9.59 -16.14
N THR A 157 15.33 10.41 -17.03
CA THR A 157 14.15 10.07 -17.86
C THR A 157 14.34 8.76 -18.64
N ARG A 158 15.55 8.49 -19.12
CA ARG A 158 15.89 7.21 -19.79
C ARG A 158 15.67 5.98 -18.89
N THR A 159 15.85 6.12 -17.58
CA THR A 159 15.60 5.04 -16.60
C THR A 159 14.13 4.76 -16.49
N VAL A 160 13.28 5.79 -16.44
CA VAL A 160 11.82 5.63 -16.45
C VAL A 160 11.36 5.00 -17.76
N ALA A 161 11.89 5.46 -18.90
CA ALA A 161 11.60 4.89 -20.21
C ALA A 161 11.98 3.40 -20.27
N PHE A 162 13.16 3.03 -19.76
CA PHE A 162 13.60 1.63 -19.68
C PHE A 162 12.58 0.77 -18.90
N HIS A 163 12.17 1.20 -17.71
CA HIS A 163 11.20 0.44 -16.91
C HIS A 163 9.84 0.36 -17.60
N LYS A 164 9.34 1.48 -18.18
CA LYS A 164 8.09 1.49 -18.93
C LYS A 164 8.08 0.45 -20.05
N TYR A 165 9.09 0.53 -20.95
CA TYR A 165 9.14 -0.36 -22.10
C TYR A 165 9.40 -1.82 -21.68
N ARG A 166 10.15 -2.04 -20.61
CA ARG A 166 10.35 -3.37 -20.05
C ARG A 166 9.03 -3.96 -19.54
N ILE A 167 8.20 -3.19 -18.81
CA ILE A 167 6.86 -3.60 -18.39
C ILE A 167 6.02 -3.95 -19.62
N MET A 168 5.98 -3.06 -20.62
CA MET A 168 5.19 -3.28 -21.83
C MET A 168 5.61 -4.57 -22.55
N GLN A 169 6.91 -4.83 -22.66
CA GLN A 169 7.45 -6.05 -23.26
C GLN A 169 7.15 -7.30 -22.45
N ASP A 170 7.42 -7.28 -21.13
CA ASP A 170 7.29 -8.44 -20.25
C ASP A 170 5.83 -8.90 -20.11
N PHE A 171 4.88 -7.97 -20.24
CA PHE A 171 3.44 -8.22 -20.11
C PHE A 171 2.67 -8.08 -21.44
N SER A 172 3.38 -7.96 -22.56
CA SER A 172 2.80 -7.87 -23.91
C SER A 172 1.76 -6.74 -24.07
N LEU A 173 2.05 -5.57 -23.51
CA LEU A 173 1.19 -4.39 -23.57
C LEU A 173 1.54 -3.55 -24.82
N ALA A 174 0.57 -3.29 -25.69
CA ALA A 174 0.80 -2.63 -26.96
C ALA A 174 0.80 -1.08 -26.88
N ASN A 175 0.11 -0.50 -25.88
CA ASN A 175 -0.09 0.94 -25.78
C ASN A 175 -0.31 1.42 -24.33
N ASN A 176 -0.39 2.74 -24.15
CA ASN A 176 -0.59 3.35 -22.82
C ASN A 176 -1.94 3.00 -22.19
N SER A 177 -2.99 2.78 -22.98
CA SER A 177 -4.30 2.40 -22.45
C SER A 177 -4.26 1.00 -21.84
N GLU A 178 -3.50 0.09 -22.45
CA GLU A 178 -3.28 -1.25 -21.89
C GLU A 178 -2.39 -1.19 -20.64
N LEU A 179 -1.40 -0.29 -20.64
CA LEU A 179 -0.57 -0.05 -19.46
C LEU A 179 -1.41 0.44 -18.27
N LEU A 180 -2.37 1.35 -18.50
CA LEU A 180 -3.29 1.83 -17.46
C LEU A 180 -4.19 0.71 -16.93
N ARG A 181 -4.82 -0.07 -17.82
CA ARG A 181 -5.64 -1.23 -17.42
C ARG A 181 -4.81 -2.25 -16.64
N PHE A 182 -3.57 -2.45 -17.04
CA PHE A 182 -2.64 -3.33 -16.34
C PHE A 182 -2.31 -2.80 -14.93
N ALA A 183 -2.11 -1.49 -14.76
CA ALA A 183 -1.88 -0.88 -13.45
C ALA A 183 -3.06 -1.12 -12.48
N ILE A 184 -4.30 -0.99 -12.97
CA ILE A 184 -5.51 -1.29 -12.21
C ILE A 184 -5.55 -2.79 -11.85
N LYS A 185 -5.33 -3.67 -12.83
CA LYS A 185 -5.31 -5.13 -12.60
C LYS A 185 -4.24 -5.56 -11.59
N GLN A 186 -3.09 -4.88 -11.58
CA GLN A 186 -2.00 -5.12 -10.63
C GLN A 186 -2.22 -4.41 -9.29
N ARG A 187 -3.38 -3.75 -9.11
CA ARG A 187 -3.73 -3.00 -7.89
C ARG A 187 -2.66 -1.96 -7.51
N VAL A 188 -2.03 -1.35 -8.52
CA VAL A 188 -1.06 -0.27 -8.34
C VAL A 188 -1.78 1.07 -8.19
N ILE A 189 -2.94 1.21 -8.87
CA ILE A 189 -3.92 2.29 -8.72
C ILE A 189 -5.33 1.69 -8.66
N GLU A 190 -6.28 2.43 -8.09
CA GLU A 190 -7.72 2.09 -8.17
C GLU A 190 -8.40 2.74 -9.38
N GLN A 191 -9.53 2.16 -9.78
CA GLN A 191 -10.42 2.75 -10.78
C GLN A 191 -11.29 3.80 -10.08
N HIS A 192 -11.18 5.05 -10.49
CA HIS A 192 -12.07 6.14 -10.08
C HIS A 192 -13.33 6.19 -10.94
#